data_da7b842472ce27aec875e025b91ba3bf
#
_entry.id   da7b842472ce27aec875e025b91ba3bf
#
_cell.length_a   1.000
_cell.length_b   1.000
_cell.length_c   1.000
_cell.angle_alpha   90.00
_cell.angle_beta   90.00
_cell.angle_gamma   90.00
#
_symmetry.space_group_name_H-M   'P 1'
#
loop_
_entity.id
_entity.type
_entity.pdbx_description
1 polymer ?
#
loop_
_entity_poly.entity_id
_entity_poly.type
_entity_poly.pdbx_seq_one_letter_code
_entity_poly.pdbx_strand_id
1 'polypeptide(L)'
;MKRPFFSVVMATYGRGRHIEPSIRSVLQQEYGEFELIVVGDNCTDDTETIVEGFKNSKLSWINLPSRCGSQSAPNNAGIEAANGDIIAYIGHDDVWEPDHLSSLAALFTNDPGLDFAVGGLIYHLPNGIPGCQVTGIFEEDSSKHDHFFPPSSIAHRKSVSKQIGFWQMPYDIKAPVDCDFLLRAAKADLRFGSTGKVSVHKFAAGHRYLSYLMHESHEQRDMLAAMRHADHHHNIADIVEESKRQKAYMTLGYIDFEQFAPGDLARQNASRKGMVQKAVAFPRHGVVMRHKQGYFALDWQNAPDGKIHWTSRNPSPKMLVPYTGENEVRCSFRAFHHNRRALDRLTLACNGCRTISEGRHHKRKKNRWSAQFTVQFELNPNAMTVLQFLLDDIQAPSLSRRGIGIGPITIAPATENFVLNLSAIRRVSKTVYLDFVGNYLRPLAARLRRSRKP
;
A
#
# COMPACT_ATOMS: atom_id res chain seq x y z
N MET A 1 31.76 -20.97 14.72
CA MET A 1 31.54 -20.20 13.48
C MET A 1 31.41 -18.73 13.84
N LYS A 2 31.87 -17.79 13.00
CA LYS A 2 31.70 -16.36 13.21
C LYS A 2 30.20 -16.03 13.06
N ARG A 3 29.63 -15.26 13.99
CA ARG A 3 28.23 -14.81 13.91
C ARG A 3 28.08 -13.90 12.69
N PRO A 4 27.01 -14.05 11.87
CA PRO A 4 26.73 -13.12 10.78
C PRO A 4 26.59 -11.68 11.30
N PHE A 5 27.23 -10.71 10.64
CA PHE A 5 27.04 -9.29 10.95
C PHE A 5 26.10 -8.68 9.91
N PHE A 6 25.01 -8.06 10.39
CA PHE A 6 24.00 -7.47 9.52
C PHE A 6 24.23 -5.97 9.35
N SER A 7 24.18 -5.50 8.11
CA SER A 7 23.93 -4.09 7.84
C SER A 7 22.46 -3.94 7.45
N VAL A 8 21.68 -3.36 8.35
CA VAL A 8 20.26 -3.07 8.11
C VAL A 8 20.16 -1.74 7.38
N VAL A 9 19.57 -1.74 6.19
CA VAL A 9 19.40 -0.55 5.35
C VAL A 9 17.95 -0.08 5.42
N MET A 10 17.75 1.19 5.76
CA MET A 10 16.45 1.83 5.82
C MET A 10 16.41 3.02 4.86
N ALA A 11 15.79 2.82 3.70
CA ALA A 11 15.52 3.92 2.77
C ALA A 11 14.38 4.80 3.27
N THR A 12 14.54 6.12 3.28
CA THR A 12 13.51 7.04 3.74
C THR A 12 13.42 8.31 2.88
N TYR A 13 12.25 8.96 2.93
CA TYR A 13 12.03 10.27 2.33
C TYR A 13 10.98 11.06 3.15
N GLY A 14 11.40 12.17 3.75
CA GLY A 14 10.52 13.14 4.40
C GLY A 14 9.58 12.51 5.43
N ARG A 15 10.10 11.87 6.48
CA ARG A 15 9.29 11.18 7.49
C ARG A 15 9.27 11.83 8.86
N GLY A 16 10.29 12.63 9.20
CA GLY A 16 10.40 13.23 10.52
C GLY A 16 10.20 12.19 11.63
N ARG A 17 9.39 12.50 12.64
CA ARG A 17 9.16 11.60 13.80
C ARG A 17 8.47 10.28 13.47
N HIS A 18 7.89 10.14 12.28
CA HIS A 18 7.15 8.93 11.89
C HIS A 18 8.05 7.73 11.59
N ILE A 19 9.37 7.97 11.43
CA ILE A 19 10.39 6.92 11.29
C ILE A 19 10.77 6.28 12.64
N GLU A 20 10.50 6.94 13.78
CA GLU A 20 10.96 6.50 15.10
C GLU A 20 10.56 5.06 15.45
N PRO A 21 9.31 4.59 15.25
CA PRO A 21 8.94 3.21 15.59
C PRO A 21 9.76 2.19 14.80
N SER A 22 10.01 2.43 13.52
CA SER A 22 10.81 1.54 12.67
C SER A 22 12.26 1.48 13.14
N ILE A 23 12.88 2.61 13.46
CA ILE A 23 14.25 2.65 14.03
C ILE A 23 14.28 1.92 15.38
N ARG A 24 13.29 2.15 16.27
CA ARG A 24 13.22 1.50 17.57
C ARG A 24 13.11 -0.03 17.43
N SER A 25 12.33 -0.54 16.51
CA SER A 25 12.20 -1.98 16.29
C SER A 25 13.51 -2.65 15.88
N VAL A 26 14.35 -1.93 15.14
CA VAL A 26 15.70 -2.43 14.79
C VAL A 26 16.66 -2.32 15.98
N LEU A 27 16.70 -1.18 16.67
CA LEU A 27 17.62 -0.98 17.80
C LEU A 27 17.29 -1.86 19.01
N GLN A 28 16.05 -2.39 19.09
CA GLN A 28 15.59 -3.31 20.14
C GLN A 28 15.70 -4.79 19.75
N GLN A 29 16.39 -5.12 18.65
CA GLN A 29 16.64 -6.51 18.27
C GLN A 29 17.44 -7.24 19.33
N GLU A 30 17.05 -8.48 19.64
CA GLU A 30 17.78 -9.38 20.55
C GLU A 30 19.15 -9.79 20.02
N TYR A 31 19.29 -9.79 18.69
CA TYR A 31 20.55 -10.08 18.03
C TYR A 31 21.47 -8.85 18.04
N GLY A 32 22.67 -9.01 18.60
CA GLY A 32 23.58 -7.88 18.84
C GLY A 32 24.47 -7.46 17.68
N GLU A 33 24.73 -8.36 16.72
CA GLU A 33 25.72 -8.19 15.64
C GLU A 33 25.09 -7.50 14.43
N PHE A 34 24.81 -6.20 14.56
CA PHE A 34 24.26 -5.39 13.46
C PHE A 34 24.62 -3.91 13.56
N GLU A 35 24.52 -3.24 12.43
CA GLU A 35 24.40 -1.79 12.28
C GLU A 35 23.11 -1.42 11.56
N LEU A 36 22.61 -0.20 11.77
CA LEU A 36 21.47 0.39 11.05
C LEU A 36 21.94 1.61 10.27
N ILE A 37 21.77 1.57 8.97
CA ILE A 37 22.12 2.65 8.04
C ILE A 37 20.82 3.24 7.50
N VAL A 38 20.43 4.43 7.98
CA VAL A 38 19.27 5.16 7.47
C VAL A 38 19.73 6.05 6.34
N VAL A 39 19.11 5.89 5.16
CA VAL A 39 19.48 6.63 3.97
C VAL A 39 18.30 7.46 3.46
N GLY A 40 18.45 8.78 3.51
CA GLY A 40 17.48 9.74 2.99
C GLY A 40 17.59 9.91 1.47
N ASP A 41 16.47 9.89 0.77
CA ASP A 41 16.36 10.22 -0.66
C ASP A 41 16.25 11.74 -0.87
N ASN A 42 17.31 12.48 -0.48
CA ASN A 42 17.33 13.94 -0.43
C ASN A 42 16.24 14.50 0.51
N CYS A 43 16.26 14.09 1.78
CA CYS A 43 15.38 14.63 2.81
C CYS A 43 15.73 16.09 3.11
N THR A 44 14.71 16.93 3.20
CA THR A 44 14.83 18.38 3.50
C THR A 44 13.99 18.80 4.72
N ASP A 45 13.37 17.82 5.38
CA ASP A 45 12.62 17.95 6.62
C ASP A 45 13.49 17.64 7.84
N ASP A 46 12.88 17.49 9.01
CA ASP A 46 13.55 17.21 10.28
C ASP A 46 14.00 15.74 10.45
N THR A 47 13.91 14.90 9.41
CA THR A 47 14.25 13.46 9.47
C THR A 47 15.68 13.24 9.98
N GLU A 48 16.66 13.99 9.47
CA GLU A 48 18.06 13.90 9.90
C GLU A 48 18.21 14.16 11.41
N THR A 49 17.67 15.28 11.88
CA THR A 49 17.69 15.67 13.31
C THR A 49 17.07 14.57 14.18
N ILE A 50 15.98 13.95 13.73
CA ILE A 50 15.32 12.87 14.46
C ILE A 50 16.20 11.62 14.51
N VAL A 51 16.81 11.23 13.40
CA VAL A 51 17.68 10.05 13.34
C VAL A 51 18.91 10.24 14.23
N GLU A 52 19.60 11.37 14.14
CA GLU A 52 20.76 11.71 14.97
C GLU A 52 20.40 11.84 16.46
N GLY A 53 19.17 12.23 16.75
CA GLY A 53 18.64 12.34 18.11
C GLY A 53 18.60 11.01 18.88
N PHE A 54 18.67 9.85 18.23
CA PHE A 54 18.77 8.55 18.89
C PHE A 54 20.12 8.33 19.61
N LYS A 55 21.19 9.01 19.20
CA LYS A 55 22.53 8.93 19.81
C LYS A 55 23.00 7.49 20.04
N ASN A 56 22.80 6.63 19.06
CA ASN A 56 23.11 5.20 19.14
C ASN A 56 24.29 4.88 18.22
N SER A 57 25.33 4.23 18.75
CA SER A 57 26.54 3.91 17.99
C SER A 57 26.34 2.90 16.84
N LYS A 58 25.23 2.18 16.84
CA LYS A 58 24.87 1.26 15.76
C LYS A 58 24.10 1.95 14.63
N LEU A 59 23.69 3.22 14.81
CA LEU A 59 22.86 3.97 13.87
C LEU A 59 23.70 5.01 13.14
N SER A 60 23.61 5.04 11.83
CA SER A 60 24.22 6.06 10.99
C SER A 60 23.17 6.67 10.03
N TRP A 61 23.44 7.91 9.63
CA TRP A 61 22.62 8.67 8.69
C TRP A 61 23.41 9.02 7.45
N ILE A 62 22.80 8.84 6.28
CA ILE A 62 23.30 9.30 4.98
C ILE A 62 22.15 10.02 4.28
N ASN A 63 22.36 11.23 3.77
CA ASN A 63 21.37 11.92 2.97
C ASN A 63 21.88 12.08 1.54
N LEU A 64 21.15 11.57 0.56
CA LEU A 64 21.56 11.67 -0.84
C LEU A 64 21.49 13.11 -1.34
N PRO A 65 22.39 13.55 -2.21
CA PRO A 65 22.42 14.92 -2.71
C PRO A 65 21.28 15.23 -3.67
N SER A 66 20.64 14.21 -4.24
CA SER A 66 19.52 14.35 -5.17
C SER A 66 18.49 13.26 -4.95
N ARG A 67 17.23 13.60 -5.21
CA ARG A 67 16.10 12.68 -5.05
C ARG A 67 15.94 11.78 -6.27
N CYS A 68 15.87 10.46 -6.06
CA CYS A 68 15.52 9.49 -7.10
C CYS A 68 14.04 9.13 -7.13
N GLY A 69 13.30 9.38 -6.03
CA GLY A 69 11.87 9.09 -5.90
C GLY A 69 11.54 7.60 -5.72
N SER A 70 12.52 6.80 -5.37
CA SER A 70 12.46 5.35 -5.17
C SER A 70 13.39 4.94 -4.02
N GLN A 71 13.19 3.73 -3.49
CA GLN A 71 14.13 3.13 -2.54
C GLN A 71 15.44 2.67 -3.19
N SER A 72 15.57 2.67 -4.52
CA SER A 72 16.71 2.08 -5.22
C SER A 72 18.03 2.78 -4.90
N ALA A 73 18.13 4.10 -5.11
CA ALA A 73 19.36 4.82 -4.81
C ALA A 73 19.71 4.82 -3.31
N PRO A 74 18.76 5.05 -2.37
CA PRO A 74 19.05 4.90 -0.95
C PRO A 74 19.51 3.49 -0.56
N ASN A 75 18.86 2.43 -1.07
CA ASN A 75 19.31 1.06 -0.79
C ASN A 75 20.71 0.81 -1.32
N ASN A 76 21.03 1.27 -2.51
CA ASN A 76 22.37 1.12 -3.10
C ASN A 76 23.44 1.83 -2.25
N ALA A 77 23.20 3.07 -1.85
CA ALA A 77 24.11 3.80 -0.98
C ALA A 77 24.27 3.10 0.38
N GLY A 78 23.19 2.54 0.94
CA GLY A 78 23.27 1.74 2.15
C GLY A 78 24.08 0.45 1.98
N ILE A 79 23.94 -0.26 0.86
CA ILE A 79 24.74 -1.45 0.53
C ILE A 79 26.23 -1.10 0.39
N GLU A 80 26.54 0.02 -0.25
CA GLU A 80 27.92 0.51 -0.41
C GLU A 80 28.55 0.84 0.94
N ALA A 81 27.83 1.53 1.83
CA ALA A 81 28.27 1.92 3.16
C ALA A 81 28.32 0.75 4.17
N ALA A 82 27.67 -0.37 3.85
CA ALA A 82 27.53 -1.51 4.74
C ALA A 82 28.86 -2.17 5.11
N ASN A 83 29.08 -2.45 6.39
CA ASN A 83 30.22 -3.21 6.91
C ASN A 83 29.89 -4.72 7.05
N GLY A 84 28.61 -5.07 7.07
CA GLY A 84 28.16 -6.45 7.26
C GLY A 84 28.29 -7.33 6.02
N ASP A 85 28.45 -8.62 6.28
CA ASP A 85 28.44 -9.66 5.24
C ASP A 85 27.00 -9.95 4.75
N ILE A 86 26.00 -9.56 5.57
CA ILE A 86 24.57 -9.72 5.28
C ILE A 86 23.90 -8.34 5.23
N ILE A 87 23.16 -8.10 4.17
CA ILE A 87 22.31 -6.91 4.02
C ILE A 87 20.86 -7.30 4.34
N ALA A 88 20.23 -6.58 5.25
CA ALA A 88 18.81 -6.65 5.53
C ALA A 88 18.15 -5.30 5.23
N TYR A 89 16.86 -5.29 4.92
CA TYR A 89 16.14 -4.06 4.62
C TYR A 89 14.94 -3.89 5.54
N ILE A 90 14.63 -2.65 5.90
CA ILE A 90 13.39 -2.31 6.60
C ILE A 90 12.79 -1.04 5.98
N GLY A 91 11.49 -1.03 5.77
CA GLY A 91 10.75 0.17 5.40
C GLY A 91 10.68 1.16 6.57
N HIS A 92 10.70 2.44 6.27
CA HIS A 92 10.60 3.51 7.27
C HIS A 92 9.21 3.58 7.96
N ASP A 93 8.30 2.71 7.59
CA ASP A 93 6.91 2.57 8.08
C ASP A 93 6.58 1.14 8.50
N ASP A 94 7.56 0.25 8.54
CA ASP A 94 7.42 -1.15 8.97
C ASP A 94 8.03 -1.36 10.36
N VAL A 95 7.69 -2.47 11.01
CA VAL A 95 8.17 -2.82 12.36
C VAL A 95 8.58 -4.29 12.40
N TRP A 96 9.70 -4.58 13.03
CA TRP A 96 10.22 -5.93 13.24
C TRP A 96 9.93 -6.45 14.63
N GLU A 97 9.64 -7.76 14.74
CA GLU A 97 9.66 -8.49 16.00
C GLU A 97 11.06 -8.51 16.59
N PRO A 98 11.21 -8.59 17.91
CA PRO A 98 12.53 -8.56 18.57
C PRO A 98 13.50 -9.65 18.11
N ASP A 99 12.99 -10.78 17.65
CA ASP A 99 13.75 -11.95 17.24
C ASP A 99 13.98 -12.06 15.71
N HIS A 100 13.63 -11.01 14.94
CA HIS A 100 13.74 -11.03 13.47
C HIS A 100 15.17 -11.32 13.01
N LEU A 101 16.14 -10.53 13.44
CA LEU A 101 17.54 -10.73 13.04
C LEU A 101 18.14 -12.04 13.56
N SER A 102 17.78 -12.49 14.76
CA SER A 102 18.25 -13.79 15.28
C SER A 102 17.72 -14.96 14.45
N SER A 103 16.50 -14.87 13.98
CA SER A 103 15.88 -15.88 13.12
C SER A 103 16.54 -15.94 11.75
N LEU A 104 16.82 -14.78 11.12
CA LEU A 104 17.58 -14.71 9.86
C LEU A 104 19.03 -15.22 10.04
N ALA A 105 19.68 -14.86 11.15
CA ALA A 105 21.04 -15.30 11.45
C ALA A 105 21.15 -16.83 11.57
N ALA A 106 20.12 -17.47 12.15
CA ALA A 106 20.06 -18.92 12.25
C ALA A 106 20.06 -19.59 10.88
N LEU A 107 19.32 -19.07 9.90
CA LEU A 107 19.30 -19.60 8.54
C LEU A 107 20.68 -19.50 7.88
N PHE A 108 21.34 -18.33 7.91
CA PHE A 108 22.67 -18.16 7.31
C PHE A 108 23.77 -18.96 8.02
N THR A 109 23.59 -19.25 9.32
CA THR A 109 24.53 -20.05 10.09
C THR A 109 24.37 -21.54 9.78
N ASN A 110 23.12 -22.00 9.65
CA ASN A 110 22.81 -23.40 9.40
C ASN A 110 23.07 -23.80 7.94
N ASP A 111 22.91 -22.86 7.02
CA ASP A 111 23.18 -23.07 5.59
C ASP A 111 24.14 -21.99 5.05
N PRO A 112 25.45 -22.29 5.02
CA PRO A 112 26.45 -21.37 4.44
C PRO A 112 26.26 -21.09 2.94
N GLY A 113 25.55 -21.94 2.21
CA GLY A 113 25.24 -21.75 0.80
C GLY A 113 23.95 -20.95 0.54
N LEU A 114 23.24 -20.54 1.57
CA LEU A 114 22.02 -19.72 1.43
C LEU A 114 22.37 -18.31 0.97
N ASP A 115 21.67 -17.81 -0.06
CA ASP A 115 21.86 -16.45 -0.59
C ASP A 115 20.89 -15.44 0.04
N PHE A 116 19.61 -15.84 0.19
CA PHE A 116 18.54 -15.04 0.79
C PHE A 116 17.90 -15.75 1.97
N ALA A 117 17.69 -15.02 3.06
CA ALA A 117 16.84 -15.41 4.18
C ALA A 117 15.58 -14.54 4.19
N VAL A 118 14.42 -15.16 4.42
CA VAL A 118 13.12 -14.50 4.38
C VAL A 118 12.39 -14.70 5.70
N GLY A 119 12.01 -13.61 6.36
CA GLY A 119 11.10 -13.61 7.51
C GLY A 119 9.64 -13.56 7.05
N GLY A 120 8.76 -14.27 7.74
CA GLY A 120 7.33 -14.14 7.50
C GLY A 120 6.85 -12.72 7.80
N LEU A 121 5.90 -12.23 7.01
CA LEU A 121 5.42 -10.86 7.04
C LEU A 121 3.89 -10.82 7.06
N ILE A 122 3.34 -9.97 7.91
CA ILE A 122 1.92 -9.59 7.91
C ILE A 122 1.76 -8.22 7.26
N TYR A 123 0.91 -8.13 6.24
CA TYR A 123 0.40 -6.84 5.74
C TYR A 123 -0.77 -6.40 6.60
N HIS A 124 -0.57 -5.35 7.38
CA HIS A 124 -1.65 -4.70 8.12
C HIS A 124 -2.42 -3.78 7.19
N LEU A 125 -3.71 -4.04 7.05
CA LEU A 125 -4.63 -3.11 6.40
C LEU A 125 -4.92 -1.93 7.35
N PRO A 126 -5.28 -0.75 6.81
CA PRO A 126 -5.64 0.39 7.65
C PRO A 126 -6.72 0.03 8.67
N ASN A 127 -6.70 0.69 9.85
CA ASN A 127 -7.63 0.44 10.94
C ASN A 127 -9.08 0.34 10.47
N GLY A 128 -9.80 -0.68 10.96
CA GLY A 128 -11.19 -0.95 10.63
C GLY A 128 -11.41 -1.79 9.37
N ILE A 129 -10.37 -2.14 8.62
CA ILE A 129 -10.48 -3.12 7.53
C ILE A 129 -10.08 -4.48 8.08
N PRO A 130 -11.01 -5.45 8.21
CA PRO A 130 -10.65 -6.80 8.62
C PRO A 130 -9.84 -7.50 7.54
N GLY A 131 -8.96 -8.35 7.99
CA GLY A 131 -8.10 -9.18 7.16
C GLY A 131 -6.66 -8.69 7.16
N CYS A 132 -5.77 -9.65 7.20
CA CYS A 132 -4.34 -9.45 7.02
C CYS A 132 -3.89 -10.40 5.93
N GLN A 133 -2.92 -9.98 5.13
CA GLN A 133 -2.24 -10.86 4.18
C GLN A 133 -0.92 -11.29 4.79
N VAL A 134 -0.59 -12.57 4.70
CA VAL A 134 0.66 -13.15 5.17
C VAL A 134 1.50 -13.60 3.98
N THR A 135 2.79 -13.33 4.01
CA THR A 135 3.75 -13.81 3.00
C THR A 135 5.09 -14.17 3.66
N GLY A 136 6.00 -14.80 2.90
CA GLY A 136 7.35 -15.11 3.37
C GLY A 136 7.46 -16.39 4.18
N ILE A 137 6.37 -17.15 4.36
CA ILE A 137 6.38 -18.48 4.98
C ILE A 137 6.25 -19.52 3.86
N PHE A 138 7.30 -20.26 3.60
CA PHE A 138 7.35 -21.29 2.55
C PHE A 138 8.34 -22.38 2.93
N GLU A 139 8.19 -23.55 2.33
CA GLU A 139 9.14 -24.65 2.43
C GLU A 139 10.27 -24.50 1.39
N GLU A 140 11.43 -25.11 1.62
CA GLU A 140 12.63 -24.96 0.78
C GLU A 140 12.38 -25.33 -0.70
N ASP A 141 11.52 -26.31 -0.96
CA ASP A 141 11.20 -26.78 -2.32
C ASP A 141 10.12 -25.97 -3.04
N SER A 142 9.55 -24.94 -2.39
CA SER A 142 8.54 -24.13 -3.03
C SER A 142 9.15 -23.24 -4.10
N SER A 143 8.44 -23.07 -5.23
CA SER A 143 8.91 -22.30 -6.38
C SER A 143 9.27 -20.87 -6.00
N LYS A 144 10.52 -20.48 -6.18
CA LYS A 144 11.05 -19.14 -5.94
C LYS A 144 10.36 -18.06 -6.81
N HIS A 145 9.76 -18.47 -7.90
CA HIS A 145 9.17 -17.59 -8.90
C HIS A 145 7.77 -17.10 -8.52
N ASP A 146 7.12 -17.79 -7.58
CA ASP A 146 5.75 -17.52 -7.17
C ASP A 146 5.68 -16.64 -5.90
N HIS A 147 6.83 -16.27 -5.32
CA HIS A 147 6.89 -15.55 -4.05
C HIS A 147 7.40 -14.12 -4.22
N PHE A 148 6.56 -13.17 -3.83
CA PHE A 148 6.96 -11.78 -3.64
C PHE A 148 7.30 -11.53 -2.17
N PHE A 149 8.52 -11.08 -1.93
CA PHE A 149 9.00 -10.76 -0.60
C PHE A 149 9.25 -9.25 -0.50
N PRO A 150 8.43 -8.50 0.26
CA PRO A 150 8.71 -7.09 0.52
C PRO A 150 10.09 -6.90 1.13
N PRO A 151 10.80 -5.81 0.83
CA PRO A 151 12.16 -5.58 1.32
C PRO A 151 12.31 -5.79 2.83
N SER A 152 11.32 -5.37 3.63
CA SER A 152 11.38 -5.50 5.09
C SER A 152 11.43 -6.94 5.60
N SER A 153 11.16 -7.92 4.76
CA SER A 153 11.18 -9.35 5.12
C SER A 153 12.43 -10.10 4.62
N ILE A 154 13.28 -9.46 3.83
CA ILE A 154 14.42 -10.12 3.23
C ILE A 154 15.76 -9.66 3.79
N ALA A 155 16.69 -10.61 3.89
CA ALA A 155 18.11 -10.35 4.00
C ALA A 155 18.86 -11.21 2.98
N HIS A 156 19.99 -10.72 2.51
CA HIS A 156 20.82 -11.45 1.55
C HIS A 156 22.32 -11.25 1.82
N ARG A 157 23.15 -12.16 1.32
CA ARG A 157 24.61 -11.96 1.38
C ARG A 157 24.98 -10.71 0.57
N LYS A 158 25.89 -9.90 1.08
CA LYS A 158 26.38 -8.71 0.38
C LYS A 158 26.95 -9.04 -1.01
N SER A 159 27.49 -10.25 -1.18
CA SER A 159 27.99 -10.77 -2.47
C SER A 159 26.90 -10.87 -3.55
N VAL A 160 25.64 -11.02 -3.18
CA VAL A 160 24.50 -11.06 -4.11
C VAL A 160 24.45 -9.81 -4.97
N SER A 161 24.66 -8.63 -4.36
CA SER A 161 24.65 -7.36 -5.13
C SER A 161 25.78 -7.29 -6.17
N LYS A 162 26.88 -8.02 -5.97
CA LYS A 162 27.95 -8.15 -6.97
C LYS A 162 27.58 -9.12 -8.09
N GLN A 163 26.79 -10.14 -7.78
CA GLN A 163 26.41 -11.21 -8.71
C GLN A 163 25.27 -10.80 -9.64
N ILE A 164 24.20 -10.19 -9.09
CA ILE A 164 23.00 -9.81 -9.85
C ILE A 164 22.91 -8.30 -10.12
N GLY A 165 23.85 -7.51 -9.64
CA GLY A 165 23.84 -6.05 -9.66
C GLY A 165 23.00 -5.42 -8.54
N PHE A 166 23.17 -4.13 -8.37
CA PHE A 166 22.43 -3.32 -7.40
C PHE A 166 20.96 -3.15 -7.77
N TRP A 167 20.18 -2.50 -6.90
CA TRP A 167 18.80 -2.11 -7.17
C TRP A 167 18.74 -1.19 -8.39
N GLN A 168 17.96 -1.57 -9.39
CA GLN A 168 17.81 -0.80 -10.62
C GLN A 168 16.91 0.41 -10.43
N MET A 169 17.13 1.47 -11.22
CA MET A 169 16.30 2.66 -11.13
C MET A 169 14.91 2.40 -11.71
N PRO A 170 13.85 3.00 -11.12
CA PRO A 170 12.46 2.66 -11.47
C PRO A 170 12.08 2.99 -12.92
N TYR A 171 12.81 3.89 -13.57
CA TYR A 171 12.56 4.27 -14.98
C TYR A 171 13.23 3.35 -15.99
N ASP A 172 14.16 2.50 -15.55
CA ASP A 172 14.97 1.63 -16.41
C ASP A 172 14.39 0.20 -16.49
N ILE A 173 13.41 -0.12 -15.65
CA ILE A 173 12.84 -1.45 -15.49
C ILE A 173 11.35 -1.52 -15.76
N LYS A 174 10.87 -2.73 -16.04
CA LYS A 174 9.46 -3.03 -16.34
C LYS A 174 8.64 -3.39 -15.09
N ALA A 175 9.30 -3.88 -14.03
CA ALA A 175 8.69 -4.30 -12.77
C ALA A 175 8.85 -3.23 -11.67
N PRO A 176 8.14 -3.32 -10.54
CA PRO A 176 8.52 -2.62 -9.32
C PRO A 176 9.96 -2.95 -8.93
N VAL A 177 10.67 -2.00 -8.31
CA VAL A 177 12.12 -2.14 -8.05
C VAL A 177 12.47 -3.32 -7.17
N ASP A 178 11.62 -3.67 -6.22
CA ASP A 178 11.74 -4.83 -5.35
C ASP A 178 11.47 -6.15 -6.10
N CYS A 179 10.43 -6.16 -6.93
CA CYS A 179 10.16 -7.30 -7.82
C CYS A 179 11.32 -7.54 -8.81
N ASP A 180 11.87 -6.48 -9.42
CA ASP A 180 13.00 -6.60 -10.34
C ASP A 180 14.22 -7.22 -9.65
N PHE A 181 14.56 -6.76 -8.44
CA PHE A 181 15.68 -7.29 -7.68
C PHE A 181 15.52 -8.78 -7.40
N LEU A 182 14.33 -9.21 -6.95
CA LEU A 182 14.03 -10.61 -6.67
C LEU A 182 13.94 -11.47 -7.95
N LEU A 183 13.40 -10.93 -9.04
CA LEU A 183 13.36 -11.64 -10.34
C LEU A 183 14.78 -11.88 -10.88
N ARG A 184 15.69 -10.93 -10.71
CA ARG A 184 17.11 -11.14 -11.09
C ARG A 184 17.76 -12.20 -10.22
N ALA A 185 17.47 -12.23 -8.92
CA ALA A 185 17.94 -13.26 -8.01
C ALA A 185 17.42 -14.66 -8.41
N ALA A 186 16.12 -14.76 -8.72
CA ALA A 186 15.52 -15.99 -9.16
C ALA A 186 16.10 -16.49 -10.50
N LYS A 187 16.31 -15.58 -11.47
CA LYS A 187 16.95 -15.91 -12.76
C LYS A 187 18.40 -16.37 -12.62
N ALA A 188 19.10 -15.89 -11.59
CA ALA A 188 20.46 -16.33 -11.26
C ALA A 188 20.51 -17.63 -10.40
N ASP A 189 19.36 -18.25 -10.21
CA ASP A 189 19.17 -19.48 -9.40
C ASP A 189 19.70 -19.35 -7.96
N LEU A 190 19.57 -18.16 -7.36
CA LEU A 190 19.96 -17.93 -5.98
C LEU A 190 19.03 -18.64 -5.00
N ARG A 191 19.58 -19.11 -3.89
CA ARG A 191 18.87 -19.92 -2.89
C ARG A 191 18.17 -19.04 -1.86
N PHE A 192 16.88 -19.32 -1.64
CA PHE A 192 16.02 -18.67 -0.67
C PHE A 192 15.63 -19.64 0.44
N GLY A 193 15.74 -19.19 1.70
CA GLY A 193 15.26 -19.91 2.87
C GLY A 193 14.27 -19.09 3.67
N SER A 194 13.21 -19.68 4.19
CA SER A 194 12.23 -19.04 5.07
C SER A 194 12.49 -19.37 6.53
N THR A 195 12.29 -18.37 7.41
CA THR A 195 12.32 -18.61 8.87
C THR A 195 11.12 -19.44 9.35
N GLY A 196 10.10 -19.62 8.51
CA GLY A 196 8.87 -20.35 8.84
C GLY A 196 7.94 -19.63 9.82
N LYS A 197 8.29 -18.42 10.28
CA LYS A 197 7.48 -17.67 11.24
C LYS A 197 7.37 -16.18 10.85
N VAL A 198 6.30 -15.55 11.30
CA VAL A 198 6.11 -14.11 11.16
C VAL A 198 7.05 -13.37 12.10
N SER A 199 7.78 -12.41 11.55
CA SER A 199 8.66 -11.51 12.29
C SER A 199 8.68 -10.09 11.74
N VAL A 200 7.76 -9.78 10.80
CA VAL A 200 7.68 -8.46 10.15
C VAL A 200 6.23 -7.99 10.09
N HIS A 201 5.99 -6.77 10.51
CA HIS A 201 4.71 -6.09 10.40
C HIS A 201 4.83 -4.95 9.40
N LYS A 202 4.15 -5.11 8.27
CA LYS A 202 4.15 -4.12 7.19
C LYS A 202 2.91 -3.25 7.19
N PHE A 203 3.12 -1.95 7.30
CA PHE A 203 2.08 -0.92 7.26
C PHE A 203 2.14 -0.17 5.92
N ALA A 204 1.85 -0.87 4.83
CA ALA A 204 2.10 -0.38 3.49
C ALA A 204 1.49 0.99 3.22
N ALA A 205 2.33 1.97 2.90
CA ALA A 205 1.95 3.34 2.58
C ALA A 205 0.95 3.44 1.41
N GLY A 206 1.03 2.51 0.44
CA GLY A 206 0.13 2.47 -0.70
C GLY A 206 -1.34 2.19 -0.34
N HIS A 207 -1.60 1.55 0.81
CA HIS A 207 -2.94 1.29 1.33
C HIS A 207 -3.44 2.40 2.26
N ARG A 208 -2.57 3.33 2.67
CA ARG A 208 -2.86 4.45 3.56
C ARG A 208 -2.85 5.73 2.77
N TYR A 209 -4.04 6.31 2.66
CA TYR A 209 -4.19 7.57 1.96
C TYR A 209 -3.37 8.67 2.63
N LEU A 210 -2.71 9.49 1.82
CA LEU A 210 -1.89 10.59 2.29
C LEU A 210 -0.76 10.20 3.26
N SER A 211 -0.38 8.93 3.36
CA SER A 211 0.66 8.47 4.28
C SER A 211 2.00 9.22 4.13
N TYR A 212 2.27 9.80 2.96
CA TYR A 212 3.42 10.70 2.73
C TYR A 212 3.17 12.16 3.08
N LEU A 213 1.94 12.53 3.47
CA LEU A 213 1.55 13.90 3.83
C LEU A 213 1.03 13.98 5.26
N MET A 214 0.27 12.98 5.70
CA MET A 214 -0.32 12.92 7.04
C MET A 214 0.55 12.16 8.05
N HIS A 215 1.74 11.90 7.80
CA HIS A 215 2.83 11.45 8.67
C HIS A 215 2.38 10.85 10.03
N GLU A 216 1.58 9.78 10.02
CA GLU A 216 1.14 9.11 11.22
C GLU A 216 1.82 7.75 11.38
N SER A 217 2.24 7.44 12.60
CA SER A 217 2.85 6.18 12.97
C SER A 217 2.23 5.56 14.23
N HIS A 218 0.95 5.90 14.51
CA HIS A 218 0.26 5.34 15.68
C HIS A 218 0.14 3.82 15.59
N GLU A 219 -0.19 3.26 14.42
CA GLU A 219 -0.29 1.80 14.23
C GLU A 219 1.03 1.08 14.52
N GLN A 220 2.17 1.68 14.11
CA GLN A 220 3.49 1.14 14.40
C GLN A 220 3.84 1.24 15.89
N ARG A 221 3.47 2.35 16.56
CA ARG A 221 3.64 2.49 18.02
C ARG A 221 2.79 1.51 18.80
N ASP A 222 1.53 1.34 18.38
CA ASP A 222 0.61 0.37 18.98
C ASP A 222 1.14 -1.05 18.82
N MET A 223 1.73 -1.39 17.67
CA MET A 223 2.37 -2.69 17.44
C MET A 223 3.58 -2.90 18.36
N LEU A 224 4.48 -1.90 18.48
CA LEU A 224 5.61 -1.98 19.41
C LEU A 224 5.16 -2.14 20.88
N ALA A 225 4.04 -1.56 21.25
CA ALA A 225 3.44 -1.76 22.57
C ALA A 225 2.87 -3.18 22.70
N ALA A 226 2.15 -3.66 21.68
CA ALA A 226 1.54 -4.99 21.66
C ALA A 226 2.58 -6.12 21.78
N MET A 227 3.75 -5.99 21.17
CA MET A 227 4.86 -6.96 21.26
C MET A 227 5.33 -7.25 22.68
N ARG A 228 5.00 -6.38 23.64
CA ARG A 228 5.35 -6.54 25.06
C ARG A 228 4.32 -7.35 25.86
N HIS A 229 3.17 -7.65 25.26
CA HIS A 229 2.11 -8.42 25.92
C HIS A 229 2.32 -9.93 25.71
N ALA A 230 2.06 -10.70 26.74
CA ALA A 230 2.24 -12.16 26.74
C ALA A 230 1.45 -12.87 25.61
N ASP A 231 0.29 -12.35 25.25
CA ASP A 231 -0.61 -12.95 24.24
C ASP A 231 -0.23 -12.57 22.80
N HIS A 232 0.81 -11.75 22.60
CA HIS A 232 1.14 -11.23 21.28
C HIS A 232 1.44 -12.33 20.25
N HIS A 233 2.26 -13.31 20.63
CA HIS A 233 2.58 -14.44 19.74
C HIS A 233 1.36 -15.32 19.44
N HIS A 234 0.42 -15.46 20.38
CA HIS A 234 -0.83 -16.17 20.15
C HIS A 234 -1.68 -15.43 19.12
N ASN A 235 -1.81 -14.12 19.27
CA ASN A 235 -2.53 -13.28 18.30
C ASN A 235 -1.93 -13.34 16.89
N ILE A 236 -0.60 -13.42 16.75
CA ILE A 236 0.06 -13.63 15.46
C ILE A 236 -0.32 -14.99 14.86
N ALA A 237 -0.31 -16.06 15.65
CA ALA A 237 -0.68 -17.39 15.21
C ALA A 237 -2.13 -17.43 14.71
N ASP A 238 -3.05 -16.78 15.42
CA ASP A 238 -4.45 -16.66 15.01
C ASP A 238 -4.60 -15.91 13.68
N ILE A 239 -3.86 -14.82 13.48
CA ILE A 239 -3.84 -14.07 12.22
C ILE A 239 -3.33 -14.96 11.07
N VAL A 240 -2.29 -15.74 11.29
CA VAL A 240 -1.73 -16.67 10.29
C VAL A 240 -2.76 -17.72 9.91
N GLU A 241 -3.40 -18.37 10.88
CA GLU A 241 -4.42 -19.39 10.63
C GLU A 241 -5.67 -18.80 9.95
N GLU A 242 -6.09 -17.61 10.33
CA GLU A 242 -7.19 -16.92 9.65
C GLU A 242 -6.84 -16.59 8.20
N SER A 243 -5.62 -16.12 7.94
CA SER A 243 -5.13 -15.87 6.58
C SER A 243 -5.12 -17.14 5.73
N LYS A 244 -4.75 -18.29 6.33
CA LYS A 244 -4.84 -19.61 5.65
C LYS A 244 -6.27 -19.94 5.28
N ARG A 245 -7.21 -19.80 6.22
CA ARG A 245 -8.64 -20.06 5.99
C ARG A 245 -9.21 -19.19 4.88
N GLN A 246 -8.82 -17.90 4.85
CA GLN A 246 -9.28 -16.94 3.85
C GLN A 246 -8.53 -17.01 2.51
N LYS A 247 -7.57 -17.93 2.35
CA LYS A 247 -6.67 -17.99 1.19
C LYS A 247 -5.97 -16.65 0.93
N ALA A 248 -5.67 -15.91 1.98
CA ALA A 248 -5.01 -14.62 1.96
C ALA A 248 -3.48 -14.73 2.11
N TYR A 249 -2.92 -15.93 1.86
CA TYR A 249 -1.51 -16.06 1.58
C TYR A 249 -1.23 -15.39 0.23
N MET A 250 -0.34 -14.40 0.23
CA MET A 250 0.17 -13.87 -1.02
C MET A 250 1.13 -14.88 -1.64
N THR A 251 0.57 -15.79 -2.41
CA THR A 251 1.26 -16.25 -3.59
C THR A 251 1.04 -15.19 -4.65
N LEU A 252 2.07 -14.54 -5.12
CA LEU A 252 1.96 -13.76 -6.34
C LEU A 252 1.61 -14.74 -7.46
N GLY A 253 0.37 -14.67 -7.92
CA GLY A 253 0.10 -15.13 -9.25
C GLY A 253 1.09 -14.42 -10.18
N TYR A 254 1.72 -15.15 -11.08
CA TYR A 254 2.65 -14.66 -12.08
C TYR A 254 2.13 -13.35 -12.68
N ILE A 255 2.78 -12.23 -12.36
CA ILE A 255 2.53 -10.95 -13.00
C ILE A 255 3.50 -10.88 -14.18
N ASP A 256 2.96 -10.91 -15.37
CA ASP A 256 3.73 -10.71 -16.59
C ASP A 256 4.12 -9.24 -16.71
N PHE A 257 5.32 -8.90 -16.25
CA PHE A 257 5.87 -7.56 -16.39
C PHE A 257 6.38 -7.26 -17.81
N GLU A 258 6.49 -8.25 -18.68
CA GLU A 258 6.95 -8.05 -20.06
C GLU A 258 5.97 -7.20 -20.89
N GLN A 259 4.71 -7.15 -20.50
CA GLN A 259 3.71 -6.26 -21.10
C GLN A 259 3.95 -4.78 -20.87
N PHE A 260 4.82 -4.39 -19.92
CA PHE A 260 5.13 -3.00 -19.62
C PHE A 260 6.42 -2.56 -20.32
N ALA A 261 6.48 -1.29 -20.72
CA ALA A 261 7.73 -0.67 -21.12
C ALA A 261 8.53 -0.20 -19.88
N PRO A 262 9.86 -0.10 -19.96
CA PRO A 262 10.66 0.46 -18.88
C PRO A 262 10.11 1.80 -18.39
N GLY A 263 9.95 1.94 -17.08
CA GLY A 263 9.43 3.15 -16.42
C GLY A 263 7.92 3.33 -16.45
N ASP A 264 7.12 2.46 -17.07
CA ASP A 264 5.65 2.61 -17.09
C ASP A 264 5.05 2.61 -15.70
N LEU A 265 5.46 1.68 -14.84
CA LEU A 265 4.99 1.60 -13.47
C LEU A 265 5.47 2.78 -12.62
N ALA A 266 6.70 3.26 -12.85
CA ALA A 266 7.21 4.45 -12.19
C ALA A 266 6.39 5.70 -12.56
N ARG A 267 6.09 5.88 -13.86
CA ARG A 267 5.23 6.97 -14.35
C ARG A 267 3.81 6.89 -13.78
N GLN A 268 3.24 5.68 -13.70
CA GLN A 268 1.92 5.48 -13.10
C GLN A 268 1.91 5.85 -11.61
N ASN A 269 2.93 5.45 -10.85
CA ASN A 269 3.06 5.76 -9.43
C ASN A 269 3.30 7.25 -9.19
N ALA A 270 4.13 7.90 -9.99
CA ALA A 270 4.35 9.35 -9.93
C ALA A 270 3.06 10.13 -10.23
N SER A 271 2.28 9.68 -11.22
CA SER A 271 0.98 10.24 -11.55
C SER A 271 -0.02 10.10 -10.39
N ARG A 272 -0.06 8.93 -9.72
CA ARG A 272 -0.90 8.72 -8.54
C ARG A 272 -0.52 9.66 -7.39
N LYS A 273 0.76 9.78 -7.07
CA LYS A 273 1.27 10.68 -6.02
C LYS A 273 0.92 12.15 -6.33
N GLY A 274 1.09 12.60 -7.57
CA GLY A 274 0.76 13.95 -7.99
C GLY A 274 -0.75 14.26 -7.92
N MET A 275 -1.62 13.28 -8.22
CA MET A 275 -3.07 13.44 -8.09
C MET A 275 -3.50 13.54 -6.61
N VAL A 276 -2.87 12.77 -5.73
CA VAL A 276 -3.12 12.80 -4.29
C VAL A 276 -2.74 14.15 -3.70
N GLN A 277 -1.59 14.71 -4.05
CA GLN A 277 -1.16 16.03 -3.59
C GLN A 277 -2.12 17.16 -3.99
N LYS A 278 -2.73 17.07 -5.17
CA LYS A 278 -3.73 18.05 -5.63
C LYS A 278 -5.11 17.89 -4.95
N ALA A 279 -5.41 16.72 -4.42
CA ALA A 279 -6.69 16.44 -3.75
C ALA A 279 -6.75 16.92 -2.29
N VAL A 280 -5.62 17.30 -1.69
CA VAL A 280 -5.51 17.69 -0.27
C VAL A 280 -6.05 19.09 0.02
N ALA A 281 -6.09 19.98 -0.95
CA ALA A 281 -6.75 21.26 -0.79
C ALA A 281 -8.23 21.11 -1.11
N PHE A 282 -9.10 21.11 -0.08
CA PHE A 282 -10.53 21.21 -0.30
C PHE A 282 -10.85 22.48 -1.09
N PRO A 283 -11.28 22.37 -2.34
CA PRO A 283 -11.99 23.48 -2.93
C PRO A 283 -13.33 23.62 -2.15
N ARG A 284 -13.82 24.83 -1.97
CA ARG A 284 -15.10 25.16 -1.32
C ARG A 284 -16.32 24.34 -1.75
N HIS A 285 -16.18 23.40 -2.67
CA HIS A 285 -17.23 22.60 -3.31
C HIS A 285 -17.12 21.08 -3.11
N GLY A 286 -16.31 20.63 -2.16
CA GLY A 286 -16.10 19.20 -1.90
C GLY A 286 -15.18 18.50 -2.90
N VAL A 287 -14.79 17.27 -2.58
CA VAL A 287 -13.89 16.43 -3.39
C VAL A 287 -14.70 15.34 -4.08
N VAL A 288 -14.56 15.22 -5.40
CA VAL A 288 -15.09 14.08 -6.14
C VAL A 288 -14.06 12.97 -6.16
N MET A 289 -14.30 11.92 -5.41
CA MET A 289 -13.44 10.75 -5.36
C MET A 289 -13.68 9.85 -6.57
N ARG A 290 -12.63 9.60 -7.35
CA ARG A 290 -12.64 8.68 -8.48
C ARG A 290 -11.69 7.52 -8.21
N HIS A 291 -12.03 6.36 -8.72
CA HIS A 291 -11.31 5.10 -8.51
C HIS A 291 -9.79 5.14 -8.75
N LYS A 292 -9.30 5.88 -9.75
CA LYS A 292 -7.86 6.00 -10.03
C LYS A 292 -7.05 6.67 -8.92
N GLN A 293 -7.70 7.14 -7.86
CA GLN A 293 -7.09 7.83 -6.73
C GLN A 293 -6.79 6.91 -5.54
N GLY A 294 -7.03 5.59 -5.65
CA GLY A 294 -6.59 4.60 -4.65
C GLY A 294 -7.42 4.52 -3.37
N TYR A 295 -8.64 5.04 -3.37
CA TYR A 295 -9.51 5.06 -2.18
C TYR A 295 -10.33 3.80 -1.95
N PHE A 296 -10.37 2.90 -2.92
CA PHE A 296 -11.15 1.68 -2.82
C PHE A 296 -10.28 0.52 -2.36
N ALA A 297 -10.80 -0.27 -1.45
CA ALA A 297 -10.17 -1.52 -1.07
C ALA A 297 -9.99 -2.44 -2.29
N LEU A 298 -9.07 -3.38 -2.21
CA LEU A 298 -8.65 -4.28 -3.29
C LEU A 298 -9.79 -5.10 -3.95
N ASP A 299 -10.97 -5.12 -3.33
CA ASP A 299 -12.15 -5.93 -3.72
C ASP A 299 -13.00 -5.30 -4.83
N TRP A 300 -12.63 -4.13 -5.33
CA TRP A 300 -13.42 -3.41 -6.31
C TRP A 300 -12.92 -3.68 -7.73
N GLN A 301 -13.84 -4.08 -8.62
CA GLN A 301 -13.55 -4.30 -10.03
C GLN A 301 -13.82 -3.02 -10.85
N ASN A 302 -12.94 -2.73 -11.78
CA ASN A 302 -13.12 -1.62 -12.73
C ASN A 302 -14.26 -1.91 -13.70
N ALA A 303 -15.11 -0.91 -13.97
CA ALA A 303 -15.96 -0.94 -15.13
C ALA A 303 -15.12 -0.62 -16.39
N PRO A 304 -15.45 -1.21 -17.53
CA PRO A 304 -14.75 -0.92 -18.79
C PRO A 304 -14.79 0.56 -19.18
N ASP A 305 -15.82 1.31 -18.73
CA ASP A 305 -16.02 2.74 -19.00
C ASP A 305 -15.40 3.66 -17.92
N GLY A 306 -14.80 3.09 -16.87
CA GLY A 306 -14.15 3.84 -15.78
C GLY A 306 -15.07 4.76 -14.96
N LYS A 307 -16.39 4.70 -15.16
CA LYS A 307 -17.38 5.60 -14.54
C LYS A 307 -18.11 4.96 -13.37
N ILE A 308 -18.21 3.64 -13.35
CA ILE A 308 -18.91 2.87 -12.32
C ILE A 308 -17.94 1.81 -11.81
N HIS A 309 -17.80 1.73 -10.50
CA HIS A 309 -17.02 0.70 -9.84
C HIS A 309 -17.94 -0.36 -9.32
N TRP A 310 -17.71 -1.59 -9.73
CA TRP A 310 -18.51 -2.72 -9.32
C TRP A 310 -17.84 -3.41 -8.16
N THR A 311 -18.60 -3.61 -7.07
CA THR A 311 -18.18 -4.51 -6.01
C THR A 311 -18.15 -5.91 -6.61
N SER A 312 -17.08 -6.63 -6.47
CA SER A 312 -17.01 -8.01 -6.91
C SER A 312 -18.07 -8.88 -6.19
N ARG A 313 -17.82 -10.11 -5.92
CA ARG A 313 -18.70 -10.97 -5.10
C ARG A 313 -18.67 -10.63 -3.61
N ASN A 314 -17.93 -9.60 -3.19
CA ASN A 314 -17.87 -9.19 -1.79
C ASN A 314 -19.20 -8.56 -1.38
N PRO A 315 -19.91 -9.12 -0.39
CA PRO A 315 -21.18 -8.56 0.08
C PRO A 315 -21.01 -7.27 0.90
N SER A 316 -19.79 -6.93 1.30
CA SER A 316 -19.53 -5.73 2.11
C SER A 316 -18.24 -5.02 1.72
N PRO A 317 -18.17 -4.49 0.49
CA PRO A 317 -17.00 -3.75 0.02
C PRO A 317 -16.79 -2.48 0.83
N LYS A 318 -15.53 -2.11 1.00
CA LYS A 318 -15.10 -0.99 1.82
C LYS A 318 -14.44 0.09 1.00
N MET A 319 -14.61 1.33 1.45
CA MET A 319 -13.93 2.49 0.93
C MET A 319 -13.23 3.22 2.07
N LEU A 320 -12.01 3.65 1.84
CA LEU A 320 -11.26 4.47 2.79
C LEU A 320 -11.52 5.95 2.48
N VAL A 321 -11.94 6.68 3.48
CA VAL A 321 -12.16 8.12 3.42
C VAL A 321 -11.10 8.80 4.28
N PRO A 322 -10.23 9.64 3.68
CA PRO A 322 -9.22 10.36 4.44
C PRO A 322 -9.86 11.48 5.26
N TYR A 323 -9.15 11.91 6.29
CA TYR A 323 -9.46 13.18 6.94
C TYR A 323 -9.22 14.34 5.97
N THR A 324 -10.18 15.24 5.90
CA THR A 324 -10.22 16.29 4.89
C THR A 324 -10.08 17.70 5.47
N GLY A 325 -9.76 17.79 6.76
CA GLY A 325 -9.75 19.04 7.50
C GLY A 325 -11.08 19.37 8.17
N GLU A 326 -12.14 18.61 7.86
CA GLU A 326 -13.47 18.78 8.44
C GLU A 326 -13.85 17.53 9.24
N ASN A 327 -14.39 17.72 10.45
CA ASN A 327 -14.79 16.61 11.30
C ASN A 327 -16.07 15.96 10.79
N GLU A 328 -17.06 16.75 10.40
CA GLU A 328 -18.32 16.25 9.84
C GLU A 328 -18.37 16.43 8.33
N VAL A 329 -18.66 15.35 7.62
CA VAL A 329 -18.76 15.37 6.17
C VAL A 329 -20.06 14.71 5.68
N ARG A 330 -20.48 15.19 4.51
CA ARG A 330 -21.57 14.60 3.74
C ARG A 330 -21.00 13.88 2.53
N CYS A 331 -21.29 12.60 2.42
CA CYS A 331 -20.90 11.74 1.31
C CYS A 331 -22.10 11.49 0.41
N SER A 332 -21.99 11.80 -0.87
CA SER A 332 -23.05 11.58 -1.86
C SER A 332 -22.54 10.75 -3.03
N PHE A 333 -23.30 9.74 -3.42
CA PHE A 333 -22.96 8.88 -4.56
C PHE A 333 -24.21 8.25 -5.18
N ARG A 334 -24.06 7.72 -6.39
CA ARG A 334 -25.11 6.96 -7.06
C ARG A 334 -24.73 5.48 -7.11
N ALA A 335 -25.60 4.62 -6.58
CA ALA A 335 -25.47 3.18 -6.69
C ALA A 335 -26.30 2.63 -7.86
N PHE A 336 -25.86 1.51 -8.42
CA PHE A 336 -26.46 0.84 -9.57
C PHE A 336 -26.57 -0.66 -9.31
N HIS A 337 -27.75 -1.25 -9.65
CA HIS A 337 -27.92 -2.70 -9.60
C HIS A 337 -29.01 -3.13 -10.59
N HIS A 338 -29.01 -4.42 -11.00
CA HIS A 338 -30.04 -4.97 -11.87
C HIS A 338 -31.37 -5.17 -11.12
N ASN A 339 -31.29 -5.46 -9.83
CA ASN A 339 -32.45 -5.63 -8.96
C ASN A 339 -32.64 -4.39 -8.09
N ARG A 340 -33.85 -3.80 -8.11
CA ARG A 340 -34.18 -2.64 -7.29
C ARG A 340 -34.10 -2.94 -5.80
N ARG A 341 -34.59 -4.13 -5.38
CA ARG A 341 -34.58 -4.52 -3.95
C ARG A 341 -33.18 -4.52 -3.34
N ALA A 342 -32.14 -4.80 -4.14
CA ALA A 342 -30.76 -4.73 -3.66
C ALA A 342 -30.32 -3.30 -3.31
N LEU A 343 -30.80 -2.31 -4.08
CA LEU A 343 -30.55 -0.89 -3.76
C LEU A 343 -31.38 -0.42 -2.55
N ASP A 344 -32.58 -0.96 -2.36
CA ASP A 344 -33.42 -0.64 -1.20
C ASP A 344 -32.80 -1.17 0.11
N ARG A 345 -32.03 -2.25 0.03
CA ARG A 345 -31.35 -2.91 1.16
C ARG A 345 -29.89 -2.47 1.35
N LEU A 346 -29.37 -1.67 0.45
CA LEU A 346 -28.02 -1.14 0.61
C LEU A 346 -27.98 -0.21 1.83
N THR A 347 -27.22 -0.60 2.81
CA THR A 347 -26.91 0.23 3.99
C THR A 347 -25.43 0.57 4.01
N LEU A 348 -25.07 1.63 4.71
CA LEU A 348 -23.70 2.03 4.89
C LEU A 348 -23.35 1.95 6.37
N ALA A 349 -22.12 1.57 6.65
CA ALA A 349 -21.55 1.69 7.98
C ALA A 349 -20.28 2.53 7.90
N CYS A 350 -20.11 3.40 8.87
CA CYS A 350 -18.90 4.19 9.04
C CYS A 350 -18.16 3.68 10.27
N ASN A 351 -16.92 3.23 10.10
CA ASN A 351 -16.12 2.64 11.19
C ASN A 351 -16.89 1.57 12.00
N GLY A 352 -17.67 0.73 11.31
CA GLY A 352 -18.50 -0.32 11.92
C GLY A 352 -19.88 0.12 12.42
N CYS A 353 -20.17 1.42 12.56
CA CYS A 353 -21.48 1.93 12.94
C CYS A 353 -22.37 2.15 11.72
N ARG A 354 -23.59 1.59 11.72
CA ARG A 354 -24.55 1.83 10.63
C ARG A 354 -24.94 3.30 10.58
N THR A 355 -24.90 3.87 9.38
CA THR A 355 -25.31 5.26 9.13
C THR A 355 -26.70 5.32 8.53
N ILE A 356 -27.44 6.37 8.83
CA ILE A 356 -28.74 6.62 8.23
C ILE A 356 -28.52 7.31 6.89
N SER A 357 -29.03 6.74 5.81
CA SER A 357 -28.98 7.36 4.48
C SER A 357 -30.23 8.22 4.21
N GLU A 358 -30.02 9.48 3.87
CA GLU A 358 -31.11 10.38 3.46
C GLU A 358 -31.37 10.27 1.96
N GLY A 359 -32.63 10.23 1.60
CA GLY A 359 -33.16 10.44 0.26
C GLY A 359 -32.77 9.41 -0.80
N ARG A 360 -33.66 8.45 -1.07
CA ARG A 360 -33.50 7.46 -2.14
C ARG A 360 -34.47 7.77 -3.31
N HIS A 361 -33.91 8.28 -4.42
CA HIS A 361 -34.69 8.42 -5.67
C HIS A 361 -34.24 7.35 -6.67
N HIS A 362 -35.15 6.40 -7.00
CA HIS A 362 -34.86 5.34 -7.95
C HIS A 362 -35.11 5.79 -9.38
N LYS A 363 -34.17 5.52 -10.28
CA LYS A 363 -34.38 5.68 -11.73
C LYS A 363 -34.03 4.37 -12.44
N ARG A 364 -34.85 3.97 -13.42
CA ARG A 364 -34.56 2.84 -14.30
C ARG A 364 -34.01 3.35 -15.62
N LYS A 365 -32.90 2.82 -16.07
CA LYS A 365 -32.33 3.08 -17.40
C LYS A 365 -31.87 1.77 -18.02
N LYS A 366 -32.50 1.37 -19.12
CA LYS A 366 -32.34 0.05 -19.73
C LYS A 366 -32.57 -1.06 -18.68
N ASN A 367 -31.61 -1.99 -18.52
CA ASN A 367 -31.68 -3.13 -17.58
C ASN A 367 -31.08 -2.84 -16.19
N ARG A 368 -30.90 -1.57 -15.81
CA ARG A 368 -30.30 -1.19 -14.53
C ARG A 368 -31.17 -0.20 -13.77
N TRP A 369 -31.26 -0.42 -12.46
CA TRP A 369 -31.77 0.53 -11.51
C TRP A 369 -30.62 1.38 -10.95
N SER A 370 -30.88 2.61 -10.58
CA SER A 370 -29.96 3.45 -9.85
C SER A 370 -30.68 4.19 -8.72
N ALA A 371 -29.98 4.37 -7.62
CA ALA A 371 -30.45 5.16 -6.48
C ALA A 371 -29.36 6.15 -6.06
N GLN A 372 -29.79 7.35 -5.64
CA GLN A 372 -28.92 8.35 -5.05
C GLN A 372 -28.86 8.13 -3.55
N PHE A 373 -27.66 8.13 -3.00
CA PHE A 373 -27.41 8.02 -1.56
C PHE A 373 -26.70 9.28 -1.09
N THR A 374 -27.11 9.74 0.09
CA THR A 374 -26.44 10.81 0.83
C THR A 374 -26.33 10.35 2.28
N VAL A 375 -25.12 10.41 2.82
CA VAL A 375 -24.79 9.94 4.17
C VAL A 375 -23.95 10.99 4.85
N GLN A 376 -24.22 11.30 6.10
CA GLN A 376 -23.37 12.13 6.95
C GLN A 376 -22.64 11.25 7.94
N PHE A 377 -21.36 11.53 8.18
CA PHE A 377 -20.55 10.86 9.18
C PHE A 377 -19.37 11.71 9.59
N GLU A 378 -18.79 11.35 10.73
CA GLU A 378 -17.60 12.00 11.25
C GLU A 378 -16.33 11.37 10.68
N LEU A 379 -15.36 12.21 10.32
CA LEU A 379 -14.02 11.79 9.97
C LEU A 379 -13.12 11.84 11.20
N ASN A 380 -12.30 10.83 11.36
CA ASN A 380 -11.27 10.82 12.40
C ASN A 380 -10.04 11.59 11.89
N PRO A 381 -9.61 12.69 12.57
CA PRO A 381 -8.41 13.44 12.17
C PRO A 381 -7.12 12.62 12.26
N ASN A 382 -7.13 11.54 13.06
CA ASN A 382 -5.95 10.73 13.35
C ASN A 382 -6.00 9.34 12.69
N ALA A 383 -7.03 9.04 11.89
CA ALA A 383 -7.15 7.74 11.23
C ALA A 383 -7.97 7.82 9.93
N MET A 384 -7.78 6.83 9.07
CA MET A 384 -8.67 6.66 7.92
C MET A 384 -10.06 6.23 8.38
N THR A 385 -11.07 6.90 7.86
CA THR A 385 -12.46 6.50 8.09
C THR A 385 -12.84 5.42 7.08
N VAL A 386 -13.38 4.32 7.56
CA VAL A 386 -13.83 3.20 6.73
C VAL A 386 -15.32 3.35 6.45
N LEU A 387 -15.68 3.60 5.20
CA LEU A 387 -17.06 3.54 4.74
C LEU A 387 -17.32 2.16 4.10
N GLN A 388 -18.20 1.39 4.73
CA GLN A 388 -18.55 0.04 4.31
C GLN A 388 -19.93 0.02 3.68
N PHE A 389 -20.05 -0.63 2.52
CA PHE A 389 -21.33 -0.80 1.82
C PHE A 389 -21.88 -2.18 2.17
N LEU A 390 -22.90 -2.23 3.02
CA LEU A 390 -23.50 -3.47 3.50
C LEU A 390 -24.67 -3.85 2.60
N LEU A 391 -24.63 -5.06 2.10
CA LEU A 391 -25.66 -5.69 1.30
C LEU A 391 -26.30 -6.79 2.13
N ASP A 392 -27.27 -6.41 2.95
CA ASP A 392 -28.01 -7.38 3.74
C ASP A 392 -28.77 -8.34 2.79
N ASP A 393 -28.54 -9.64 2.93
CA ASP A 393 -29.30 -10.73 2.30
C ASP A 393 -29.20 -10.87 0.77
N ILE A 394 -28.06 -10.68 0.18
CA ILE A 394 -27.84 -11.22 -1.15
C ILE A 394 -27.23 -12.63 -1.04
N GLN A 395 -28.05 -13.60 -0.69
CA GLN A 395 -27.85 -14.95 -1.22
C GLN A 395 -27.99 -14.84 -2.74
N ALA A 396 -26.87 -14.63 -3.40
CA ALA A 396 -26.84 -14.48 -4.83
C ALA A 396 -27.15 -15.84 -5.49
N PRO A 397 -28.30 -16.01 -6.13
CA PRO A 397 -28.35 -16.99 -7.17
C PRO A 397 -27.46 -16.48 -8.31
N SER A 398 -26.50 -17.28 -8.68
CA SER A 398 -25.75 -17.46 -9.92
C SER A 398 -25.74 -16.43 -11.07
N LEU A 399 -26.40 -15.27 -11.04
CA LEU A 399 -26.71 -14.48 -12.24
C LEU A 399 -26.09 -13.08 -12.33
N SER A 400 -25.52 -12.47 -11.29
CA SER A 400 -24.77 -11.23 -11.49
C SER A 400 -23.34 -11.34 -10.97
N ARG A 401 -22.42 -11.59 -11.85
CA ARG A 401 -20.95 -11.59 -11.60
C ARG A 401 -20.41 -10.22 -11.12
N ARG A 402 -21.24 -9.19 -10.93
CA ARG A 402 -20.80 -7.80 -10.83
C ARG A 402 -21.13 -7.07 -9.53
N GLY A 403 -21.90 -7.63 -8.60
CA GLY A 403 -22.25 -6.93 -7.34
C GLY A 403 -22.98 -5.61 -7.55
N ILE A 404 -22.79 -4.65 -6.62
CA ILE A 404 -23.31 -3.26 -6.75
C ILE A 404 -22.30 -2.38 -7.48
N GLY A 405 -22.78 -1.58 -8.41
CA GLY A 405 -21.99 -0.53 -9.06
C GLY A 405 -22.10 0.77 -8.28
N ILE A 406 -20.97 1.40 -7.97
CA ILE A 406 -20.92 2.71 -7.33
C ILE A 406 -20.33 3.71 -8.32
N GLY A 407 -21.04 4.81 -8.52
CA GLY A 407 -20.60 5.95 -9.33
C GLY A 407 -19.60 6.83 -8.58
N PRO A 408 -19.22 7.97 -9.16
CA PRO A 408 -18.36 8.93 -8.49
C PRO A 408 -18.95 9.33 -7.14
N ILE A 409 -18.08 9.40 -6.13
CA ILE A 409 -18.43 9.74 -4.75
C ILE A 409 -18.00 11.17 -4.51
N THR A 410 -18.89 11.99 -3.98
CA THR A 410 -18.60 13.37 -3.57
C THR A 410 -18.59 13.44 -2.05
N ILE A 411 -17.55 14.00 -1.48
CA ILE A 411 -17.43 14.29 -0.05
C ILE A 411 -17.33 15.80 0.11
N ALA A 412 -18.16 16.37 0.96
CA ALA A 412 -18.22 17.81 1.24
C ALA A 412 -18.47 18.05 2.73
N PRO A 413 -18.10 19.22 3.29
CA PRO A 413 -18.47 19.60 4.65
C PRO A 413 -19.99 19.42 4.89
N ALA A 414 -20.38 18.94 6.08
CA ALA A 414 -21.78 18.72 6.41
C ALA A 414 -22.57 20.04 6.54
N THR A 415 -21.88 21.12 6.91
CA THR A 415 -22.46 22.46 7.15
C THR A 415 -22.85 23.22 5.88
N GLU A 416 -22.36 22.79 4.71
CA GLU A 416 -22.75 23.44 3.45
C GLU A 416 -24.05 22.83 2.89
N ASN A 417 -25.07 23.68 2.67
CA ASN A 417 -26.24 23.34 1.87
C ASN A 417 -25.81 23.16 0.40
N PHE A 418 -25.32 21.98 0.07
CA PHE A 418 -24.80 21.66 -1.24
C PHE A 418 -25.97 21.37 -2.18
N VAL A 419 -26.43 22.39 -2.85
CA VAL A 419 -27.20 22.22 -4.09
C VAL A 419 -26.19 21.79 -5.16
N LEU A 420 -26.28 20.55 -5.62
CA LEU A 420 -25.49 20.00 -6.73
C LEU A 420 -25.60 20.95 -7.94
N ASN A 421 -24.73 21.94 -8.00
CA ASN A 421 -24.65 22.82 -9.15
C ASN A 421 -23.90 22.07 -10.27
N LEU A 422 -24.65 21.41 -11.14
CA LEU A 422 -24.15 20.67 -12.29
C LEU A 422 -23.20 21.50 -13.18
N SER A 423 -23.28 22.83 -13.11
CA SER A 423 -22.36 23.74 -13.78
C SER A 423 -20.99 23.79 -13.14
N ALA A 424 -20.89 23.68 -11.81
CA ALA A 424 -19.60 23.59 -11.08
C ALA A 424 -18.92 22.24 -11.33
N ILE A 425 -19.69 21.14 -11.36
CA ILE A 425 -19.17 19.82 -11.75
C ILE A 425 -18.63 19.83 -13.19
N ARG A 426 -19.27 20.54 -14.11
CA ARG A 426 -18.76 20.72 -15.47
C ARG A 426 -17.46 21.53 -15.51
N ARG A 427 -17.26 22.55 -14.66
CA ARG A 427 -16.02 23.33 -14.61
C ARG A 427 -14.85 22.54 -14.02
N VAL A 428 -15.05 21.85 -12.89
CA VAL A 428 -14.02 20.98 -12.29
C VAL A 428 -13.72 19.79 -13.20
N SER A 429 -14.74 19.18 -13.82
CA SER A 429 -14.59 18.17 -14.85
C SER A 429 -13.84 18.69 -16.07
N LYS A 430 -14.03 19.95 -16.47
CA LYS A 430 -13.38 20.53 -17.64
C LYS A 430 -11.89 20.81 -17.39
N THR A 431 -11.50 21.26 -16.21
CA THR A 431 -10.09 21.49 -15.84
C THR A 431 -9.34 20.16 -15.72
N VAL A 432 -9.89 19.18 -15.02
CA VAL A 432 -9.31 17.83 -14.90
C VAL A 432 -9.39 17.07 -16.23
N TYR A 433 -10.43 17.28 -17.02
CA TYR A 433 -10.55 16.71 -18.37
C TYR A 433 -9.58 17.36 -19.36
N LEU A 434 -9.33 18.64 -19.27
CA LEU A 434 -8.35 19.35 -20.12
C LEU A 434 -6.91 18.93 -19.76
N ASP A 435 -6.59 18.75 -18.48
CA ASP A 435 -5.31 18.18 -18.03
C ASP A 435 -5.15 16.72 -18.51
N PHE A 436 -6.20 15.93 -18.43
CA PHE A 436 -6.18 14.55 -18.91
C PHE A 436 -6.08 14.47 -20.45
N VAL A 437 -6.84 15.27 -21.16
CA VAL A 437 -6.80 15.35 -22.63
C VAL A 437 -5.47 15.94 -23.11
N GLY A 438 -4.94 16.95 -22.42
CA GLY A 438 -3.66 17.58 -22.76
C GLY A 438 -2.47 16.64 -22.54
N ASN A 439 -2.43 15.93 -21.42
CA ASN A 439 -1.27 15.15 -21.01
C ASN A 439 -1.29 13.69 -21.48
N TYR A 440 -2.46 13.14 -21.83
CA TYR A 440 -2.58 11.71 -22.18
C TYR A 440 -3.19 11.42 -23.55
N LEU A 441 -4.21 12.16 -23.98
CA LEU A 441 -4.88 11.84 -25.25
C LEU A 441 -4.21 12.49 -26.48
N ARG A 442 -3.63 13.69 -26.34
CA ARG A 442 -2.90 14.32 -27.46
C ARG A 442 -1.64 13.55 -27.86
N PRO A 443 -0.79 13.09 -26.95
CA PRO A 443 0.34 12.23 -27.30
C PRO A 443 -0.07 10.88 -27.90
N LEU A 444 -1.16 10.28 -27.41
CA LEU A 444 -1.69 9.02 -27.94
C LEU A 444 -2.24 9.18 -29.35
N ALA A 445 -3.00 10.23 -29.60
CA ALA A 445 -3.54 10.56 -30.93
C ALA A 445 -2.43 10.93 -31.92
N ALA A 446 -1.34 11.57 -31.46
CA ALA A 446 -0.17 11.86 -32.29
C ALA A 446 0.61 10.59 -32.65
N ARG A 447 0.72 9.62 -31.72
CA ARG A 447 1.32 8.30 -32.00
C ARG A 447 0.49 7.49 -32.99
N LEU A 448 -0.84 7.45 -32.82
CA LEU A 448 -1.75 6.74 -33.74
C LEU A 448 -1.80 7.33 -35.14
N ARG A 449 -1.57 8.65 -35.28
CA ARG A 449 -1.43 9.29 -36.61
C ARG A 449 -0.10 9.01 -37.29
N ARG A 450 0.98 8.78 -36.53
CA ARG A 450 2.30 8.40 -37.10
C ARG A 450 2.36 6.95 -37.55
N SER A 451 1.54 6.04 -36.94
CA SER A 451 1.47 4.64 -37.35
C SER A 451 0.56 4.38 -38.57
N ARG A 452 -0.09 5.40 -39.14
CA ARG A 452 -0.99 5.31 -40.31
C ARG A 452 -0.48 6.08 -41.52
N LYS A 453 0.81 6.35 -41.61
CA LYS A 453 1.40 6.78 -42.90
C LYS A 453 2.06 5.57 -43.57
N PRO A 454 1.71 5.30 -44.84
CA PRO A 454 2.20 4.17 -45.61
C PRO A 454 3.72 4.19 -45.76
#